data_4e678d4c548f1b6bcb213772543c9626
#
_entry.id   4e678d4c548f1b6bcb213772543c9626
#
_cell.length_a   1.000
_cell.length_b   1.000
_cell.length_c   1.000
_cell.angle_alpha   90.00
_cell.angle_beta   90.00
_cell.angle_gamma   90.00
#
_symmetry.space_group_name_H-M   'P 1'
#
loop_
_entity.id
_entity.type
_entity.pdbx_description
1 polymer ?
#
loop_
_entity_poly.entity_id
_entity_poly.type
_entity_poly.pdbx_seq_one_letter_code
_entity_poly.pdbx_strand_id
1 'polypeptide(L)'
;MSQNPWKGLREKLEERNWPEIYLFKFIVPADNQIIAQAESLFDSDTAHIELRKSKTGKFVSISAKEMMMNVDSVIERYEEAVKIPGLMAL
;
A
#
# COMPACT_ATOMS: atom_id res chain seq x y z
N MET A 1 10.10 -24.77 6.33
CA MET A 1 8.67 -24.44 6.22
C MET A 1 8.52 -22.97 5.97
N SER A 2 7.86 -22.59 4.91
CA SER A 2 7.67 -21.19 4.59
C SER A 2 6.57 -20.60 5.48
N GLN A 3 6.85 -19.45 6.06
CA GLN A 3 5.83 -18.70 6.77
C GLN A 3 5.20 -17.72 5.79
N ASN A 4 3.88 -17.61 5.87
CA ASN A 4 3.15 -16.63 5.09
C ASN A 4 2.98 -15.36 5.94
N PRO A 5 3.76 -14.30 5.69
CA PRO A 5 3.68 -13.09 6.51
C PRO A 5 2.34 -12.35 6.37
N TRP A 6 1.56 -12.72 5.35
CA TRP A 6 0.27 -12.08 5.08
C TRP A 6 -0.92 -12.86 5.60
N LYS A 7 -0.67 -13.97 6.33
CA LYS A 7 -1.75 -14.85 6.77
C LYS A 7 -2.79 -14.10 7.61
N GLY A 8 -2.35 -13.35 8.60
CA GLY A 8 -3.25 -12.60 9.46
C GLY A 8 -4.05 -11.54 8.71
N LEU A 9 -3.39 -10.85 7.80
CA LEU A 9 -4.06 -9.86 6.96
C LEU A 9 -5.07 -10.55 6.04
N ARG A 10 -4.69 -11.65 5.42
CA ARG A 10 -5.58 -12.40 4.53
C ARG A 10 -6.85 -12.82 5.25
N GLU A 11 -6.72 -13.33 6.46
CA GLU A 11 -7.88 -13.77 7.25
C GLU A 11 -8.85 -12.61 7.49
N LYS A 12 -8.33 -11.42 7.79
CA LYS A 12 -9.16 -10.23 7.98
C LYS A 12 -9.82 -9.78 6.68
N LEU A 13 -9.07 -9.83 5.58
CA LEU A 13 -9.60 -9.43 4.28
C LEU A 13 -10.70 -10.38 3.79
N GLU A 14 -10.58 -11.66 4.12
CA GLU A 14 -11.58 -12.65 3.72
C GLU A 14 -12.92 -12.43 4.39
N GLU A 15 -12.95 -11.70 5.51
CA GLU A 15 -14.20 -11.36 6.19
C GLU A 15 -14.93 -10.19 5.51
N ARG A 16 -14.27 -9.49 4.59
CA ARG A 16 -14.84 -8.33 3.91
C ARG A 16 -15.49 -8.76 2.60
N ASN A 17 -16.36 -7.89 2.10
CA ASN A 17 -17.07 -8.14 0.83
C ASN A 17 -16.33 -7.49 -0.33
N TRP A 18 -16.01 -8.29 -1.35
CA TRP A 18 -15.28 -7.82 -2.54
C TRP A 18 -16.18 -7.83 -3.76
N PRO A 19 -16.01 -6.90 -4.71
CA PRO A 19 -15.03 -5.80 -4.71
C PRO A 19 -15.44 -4.66 -3.77
N GLU A 20 -14.44 -3.95 -3.26
CA GLU A 20 -14.69 -2.76 -2.44
C GLU A 20 -13.50 -1.81 -2.51
N ILE A 21 -13.72 -0.56 -2.10
CA ILE A 21 -12.64 0.42 -2.01
C ILE A 21 -11.77 0.08 -0.79
N TYR A 22 -10.47 -0.05 -1.03
CA TYR A 22 -9.53 -0.36 0.03
C TYR A 22 -8.57 0.82 0.22
N LEU A 23 -8.28 1.14 1.48
CA LEU A 23 -7.34 2.21 1.81
C LEU A 23 -5.98 1.62 2.14
N PHE A 24 -5.00 1.94 1.28
CA PHE A 24 -3.59 1.62 1.55
C PHE A 24 -2.93 2.81 2.23
N LYS A 25 -2.13 2.54 3.26
CA LYS A 25 -1.33 3.58 3.92
C LYS A 25 0.11 3.11 4.03
N PHE A 26 1.00 3.88 3.43
CA PHE A 26 2.43 3.59 3.45
C PHE A 26 3.20 4.82 3.92
N ILE A 27 4.34 4.57 4.56
CA ILE A 27 5.28 5.63 4.90
C ILE A 27 6.58 5.31 4.18
N VAL A 28 7.11 6.30 3.47
CA VAL A 28 8.36 6.15 2.72
C VAL A 28 9.32 7.28 3.07
N PRO A 29 10.64 7.06 2.89
CA PRO A 29 11.60 8.17 3.00
C PRO A 29 11.25 9.27 2.01
N ALA A 30 11.57 10.53 2.37
CA ALA A 30 11.29 11.68 1.52
C ALA A 30 12.31 11.78 0.40
N ASP A 31 12.27 10.81 -0.49
CA ASP A 31 13.13 10.69 -1.67
C ASP A 31 12.22 10.60 -2.88
N ASN A 32 12.43 11.48 -3.85
CA ASN A 32 11.54 11.58 -5.00
C ASN A 32 11.44 10.28 -5.80
N GLN A 33 12.54 9.53 -5.90
CA GLN A 33 12.52 8.25 -6.61
C GLN A 33 11.70 7.21 -5.87
N ILE A 34 11.85 7.17 -4.54
CA ILE A 34 11.09 6.22 -3.73
C ILE A 34 9.61 6.58 -3.73
N ILE A 35 9.29 7.87 -3.62
CA ILE A 35 7.91 8.33 -3.69
C ILE A 35 7.29 7.93 -5.03
N ALA A 36 8.02 8.13 -6.13
CA ALA A 36 7.54 7.76 -7.45
C ALA A 36 7.31 6.25 -7.57
N GLN A 37 8.22 5.44 -7.02
CA GLN A 37 8.04 3.99 -7.00
C GLN A 37 6.78 3.59 -6.23
N ALA A 38 6.55 4.22 -5.08
CA ALA A 38 5.37 3.92 -4.28
C ALA A 38 4.08 4.34 -5.00
N GLU A 39 4.09 5.51 -5.63
CA GLU A 39 2.94 5.97 -6.39
C GLU A 39 2.63 5.05 -7.57
N SER A 40 3.67 4.45 -8.18
CA SER A 40 3.49 3.57 -9.33
C SER A 40 2.81 2.24 -8.98
N LEU A 41 2.66 1.94 -7.68
CA LEU A 41 1.91 0.75 -7.25
C LEU A 41 0.42 0.89 -7.56
N PHE A 42 -0.06 2.10 -7.73
CA PHE A 42 -1.49 2.38 -7.86
C PHE A 42 -1.83 2.83 -9.28
N ASP A 43 -3.05 2.49 -9.69
CA ASP A 43 -3.59 2.93 -10.97
C ASP A 43 -4.00 4.40 -10.84
N SER A 44 -3.27 5.29 -11.53
CA SER A 44 -3.51 6.74 -11.44
C SER A 44 -4.89 7.14 -11.93
N ASP A 45 -5.53 6.32 -12.77
CA ASP A 45 -6.86 6.63 -13.30
C ASP A 45 -7.98 6.30 -12.31
N THR A 46 -7.75 5.33 -11.43
CA THR A 46 -8.80 4.82 -10.53
C THR A 46 -8.49 5.02 -9.06
N ALA A 47 -7.22 5.20 -8.70
CA ALA A 47 -6.83 5.39 -7.32
C ALA A 47 -6.85 6.86 -6.94
N HIS A 48 -7.33 7.14 -5.72
CA HIS A 48 -7.21 8.47 -5.13
C HIS A 48 -6.02 8.47 -4.19
N ILE A 49 -4.97 9.21 -4.54
CA ILE A 49 -3.71 9.22 -3.81
C ILE A 49 -3.49 10.56 -3.14
N GLU A 50 -3.18 10.53 -1.85
CA GLU A 50 -2.83 11.73 -1.08
C GLU A 50 -1.45 11.54 -0.48
N LEU A 51 -0.62 12.57 -0.59
CA LEU A 51 0.73 12.59 -0.02
C LEU A 51 0.79 13.62 1.09
N ARG A 52 1.47 13.26 2.17
CA ARG A 52 1.65 14.17 3.30
C ARG A 52 3.07 14.06 3.83
N LYS A 53 3.80 15.18 3.78
CA LYS A 53 5.16 15.24 4.31
C LYS A 53 5.13 15.29 5.83
N SER A 54 6.06 14.56 6.49
CA SER A 54 6.19 14.61 7.95
C SER A 54 6.69 15.98 8.40
N LYS A 55 6.54 16.27 9.70
CA LYS A 55 6.99 17.55 10.28
C LYS A 55 8.48 17.78 10.09
N THR A 56 9.28 16.71 10.18
CA THR A 56 10.73 16.82 10.01
C THR A 56 11.14 16.85 8.56
N GLY A 57 10.23 16.56 7.63
CA GLY A 57 10.51 16.47 6.21
C GLY A 57 11.28 15.22 5.80
N LYS A 58 11.49 14.28 6.72
CA LYS A 58 12.27 13.07 6.45
C LYS A 58 11.45 11.96 5.82
N PHE A 59 10.13 11.99 5.99
CA PHE A 59 9.23 10.94 5.53
C PHE A 59 8.02 11.53 4.84
N VAL A 60 7.41 10.73 3.98
CA VAL A 60 6.15 11.08 3.32
C VAL A 60 5.18 9.93 3.57
N SER A 61 3.98 10.26 4.03
CA SER A 61 2.91 9.27 4.11
C SER A 61 2.11 9.30 2.83
N ILE A 62 1.77 8.12 2.35
CA ILE A 62 0.99 7.93 1.13
C ILE A 62 -0.29 7.22 1.53
N SER A 63 -1.42 7.86 1.26
CA SER A 63 -2.73 7.26 1.46
C SER A 63 -3.36 7.08 0.09
N ALA A 64 -3.74 5.85 -0.25
CA ALA A 64 -4.30 5.56 -1.55
C ALA A 64 -5.58 4.73 -1.41
N LYS A 65 -6.67 5.23 -1.96
CA LYS A 65 -7.94 4.53 -2.01
C LYS A 65 -8.13 4.01 -3.42
N GLU A 66 -8.36 2.72 -3.55
CA GLU A 66 -8.53 2.11 -4.86
C GLU A 66 -9.53 0.96 -4.76
N MET A 67 -10.39 0.83 -5.80
CA MET A 67 -11.31 -0.29 -5.89
C MET A 67 -10.51 -1.58 -6.11
N MET A 68 -10.59 -2.50 -5.14
CA MET A 68 -9.89 -3.78 -5.23
C MET A 68 -10.90 -4.90 -5.45
N MET A 69 -10.55 -5.83 -6.30
CA MET A 69 -11.50 -6.84 -6.76
C MET A 69 -11.59 -8.04 -5.82
N ASN A 70 -10.51 -8.37 -5.12
CA ASN A 70 -10.47 -9.56 -4.27
C ASN A 70 -9.31 -9.49 -3.30
N VAL A 71 -9.25 -10.47 -2.40
CA VAL A 71 -8.20 -10.55 -1.38
C VAL A 71 -6.81 -10.66 -2.02
N ASP A 72 -6.68 -11.50 -3.05
CA ASP A 72 -5.38 -11.73 -3.68
C ASP A 72 -4.80 -10.44 -4.25
N SER A 73 -5.62 -9.58 -4.87
CA SER A 73 -5.14 -8.33 -5.44
C SER A 73 -4.60 -7.39 -4.37
N VAL A 74 -5.21 -7.38 -3.19
CA VAL A 74 -4.72 -6.57 -2.07
C VAL A 74 -3.38 -7.10 -1.57
N ILE A 75 -3.27 -8.41 -1.38
CA ILE A 75 -2.04 -9.04 -0.90
C ILE A 75 -0.89 -8.80 -1.89
N GLU A 76 -1.16 -8.95 -3.19
CA GLU A 76 -0.15 -8.68 -4.22
C GLU A 76 0.38 -7.25 -4.15
N ARG A 77 -0.52 -6.29 -3.87
CA ARG A 77 -0.11 -4.90 -3.73
C ARG A 77 0.86 -4.72 -2.56
N TYR A 78 0.58 -5.36 -1.42
CA TYR A 78 1.50 -5.32 -0.28
C TYR A 78 2.82 -6.00 -0.58
N GLU A 79 2.79 -7.13 -1.28
CA GLU A 79 4.01 -7.84 -1.66
C GLU A 79 4.91 -6.98 -2.55
N GLU A 80 4.33 -6.22 -3.47
CA GLU A 80 5.10 -5.30 -4.29
C GLU A 80 5.60 -4.10 -3.47
N ALA A 81 4.77 -3.61 -2.57
CA ALA A 81 5.11 -2.45 -1.75
C ALA A 81 6.33 -2.70 -0.86
N VAL A 82 6.42 -3.87 -0.24
CA VAL A 82 7.52 -4.16 0.68
C VAL A 82 8.87 -4.34 -0.02
N LYS A 83 8.88 -4.42 -1.34
CA LYS A 83 10.14 -4.44 -2.11
C LYS A 83 10.74 -3.04 -2.24
N ILE A 84 9.97 -2.00 -1.96
CA ILE A 84 10.44 -0.61 -2.08
C ILE A 84 11.30 -0.27 -0.87
N PRO A 85 12.53 0.25 -1.08
CA PRO A 85 13.44 0.53 0.03
C PRO A 85 12.85 1.52 1.04
N GLY A 86 12.87 1.13 2.32
CA GLY A 86 12.43 2.00 3.41
C GLY A 86 10.94 2.16 3.57
N LEU A 87 10.13 1.51 2.74
CA LEU A 87 8.68 1.60 2.86
C LEU A 87 8.19 0.83 4.09
N MET A 88 7.30 1.46 4.84
CA MET A 88 6.57 0.83 5.94
C MET A 88 5.09 0.85 5.62
N ALA A 89 4.45 -0.31 5.73
CA ALA A 89 3.01 -0.43 5.55
C ALA A 89 2.32 -0.27 6.91
N LEU A 90 1.26 0.53 6.94
CA LEU A 90 0.48 0.75 8.15
C LEU A 90 -0.82 -0.06 8.15
#